data_ee5541aa871b133435c941bd9ffadb76
#
_entry.id   ee5541aa871b133435c941bd9ffadb76
#
_cell.length_a   1.000
_cell.length_b   1.000
_cell.length_c   1.000
_cell.angle_alpha   90.00
_cell.angle_beta   90.00
_cell.angle_gamma   90.00
#
_symmetry.space_group_name_H-M   'P 1'
#
loop_
_entity.id
_entity.type
_entity.pdbx_description
1 polymer ?
#
loop_
_entity_poly.entity_id
_entity_poly.type
_entity_poly.pdbx_seq_one_letter_code
_entity_poly.pdbx_strand_id
1 'polypeptide(L)'
;MLSIGIDGGGSTLRVGIFNEDLECLHLHEIPETANPSSIGFVETEKRLRFSLLQTLDEAGVDSSEVRRVGAGMAGVEQNLDWLRDVLVSVFPQAKITVAPDYEIALIGAHGKRYGILVLSGTGSAACGINASGELAHSGGWGYLLGDEGSGYWLGLETLKAVARA
;
A
#
# COMPACT_ATOMS: atom_id res chain seq x y z
N MET A 1 -17.66 12.39 -9.95
CA MET A 1 -16.32 11.93 -10.42
C MET A 1 -15.83 10.86 -9.47
N LEU A 2 -15.39 9.68 -9.98
CA LEU A 2 -14.92 8.59 -9.12
C LEU A 2 -13.39 8.57 -9.03
N SER A 3 -12.90 8.16 -7.86
CA SER A 3 -11.48 7.95 -7.58
C SER A 3 -11.27 6.55 -7.02
N ILE A 4 -10.14 5.94 -7.32
CA ILE A 4 -9.70 4.66 -6.73
C ILE A 4 -8.49 4.91 -5.85
N GLY A 5 -8.52 4.31 -4.66
CA GLY A 5 -7.40 4.19 -3.74
C GLY A 5 -6.94 2.73 -3.65
N ILE A 6 -5.64 2.50 -3.75
CA ILE A 6 -5.02 1.17 -3.67
C ILE A 6 -3.95 1.19 -2.58
N ASP A 7 -4.07 0.25 -1.64
CA ASP A 7 -3.08 -0.01 -0.59
C ASP A 7 -2.62 -1.46 -0.71
N GLY A 8 -1.41 -1.66 -1.22
CA GLY A 8 -0.78 -2.96 -1.40
C GLY A 8 0.32 -3.22 -0.38
N GLY A 9 -0.06 -3.71 0.78
CA GLY A 9 0.86 -4.02 1.87
C GLY A 9 1.53 -5.40 1.79
N GLY A 10 2.35 -5.69 2.79
CA GLY A 10 3.05 -6.98 2.93
C GLY A 10 2.12 -8.16 3.24
N SER A 11 0.88 -7.94 3.66
CA SER A 11 -0.06 -8.99 4.07
C SER A 11 -1.45 -8.84 3.47
N THR A 12 -1.79 -7.66 2.97
CA THR A 12 -3.14 -7.33 2.54
C THR A 12 -3.08 -6.39 1.34
N LEU A 13 -4.00 -6.60 0.39
CA LEU A 13 -4.28 -5.66 -0.70
C LEU A 13 -5.69 -5.10 -0.50
N ARG A 14 -5.81 -3.77 -0.53
CA ARG A 14 -7.07 -3.04 -0.45
C ARG A 14 -7.28 -2.19 -1.69
N VAL A 15 -8.49 -2.23 -2.21
CA VAL A 15 -8.93 -1.38 -3.33
C VAL A 15 -10.25 -0.72 -2.94
N GLY A 16 -10.26 0.61 -2.86
CA GLY A 16 -11.45 1.38 -2.51
C GLY A 16 -11.90 2.29 -3.64
N ILE A 17 -13.21 2.44 -3.81
CA ILE A 17 -13.85 3.41 -4.72
C ILE A 17 -14.42 4.55 -3.88
N PHE A 18 -14.13 5.77 -4.28
CA PHE A 18 -14.50 6.99 -3.55
C PHE A 18 -15.22 7.98 -4.49
N ASN A 19 -16.19 8.70 -3.94
CA ASN A 19 -16.84 9.82 -4.61
C ASN A 19 -15.98 11.12 -4.55
N GLU A 20 -16.53 12.24 -5.00
CA GLU A 20 -15.86 13.55 -5.00
C GLU A 20 -15.56 14.07 -3.59
N ASP A 21 -16.37 13.70 -2.61
CA ASP A 21 -16.25 14.09 -1.20
C ASP A 21 -15.32 13.14 -0.42
N LEU A 22 -14.66 12.21 -1.10
CA LEU A 22 -13.81 11.15 -0.54
C LEU A 22 -14.55 10.18 0.38
N GLU A 23 -15.86 10.05 0.23
CA GLU A 23 -16.62 9.00 0.89
C GLU A 23 -16.36 7.66 0.20
N CYS A 24 -16.06 6.63 0.98
CA CYS A 24 -15.84 5.28 0.47
C CYS A 24 -17.18 4.66 0.06
N LEU A 25 -17.34 4.44 -1.23
CA LEU A 25 -18.54 3.82 -1.81
C LEU A 25 -18.44 2.30 -1.79
N HIS A 26 -17.25 1.76 -2.01
CA HIS A 26 -16.98 0.33 -2.00
C HIS A 26 -15.53 0.08 -1.57
N LEU A 27 -15.31 -1.00 -0.83
CA LEU A 27 -13.98 -1.44 -0.40
C LEU A 27 -13.87 -2.94 -0.59
N HIS A 28 -12.89 -3.34 -1.40
CA HIS A 28 -12.50 -4.74 -1.57
C HIS A 28 -11.18 -4.98 -0.86
N GLU A 29 -11.13 -6.00 -0.01
CA GLU A 29 -9.93 -6.37 0.75
C GLU A 29 -9.60 -7.85 0.54
N ILE A 30 -8.35 -8.13 0.20
CA ILE A 30 -7.82 -9.49 0.10
C ILE A 30 -6.74 -9.66 1.17
N PRO A 31 -6.84 -10.66 2.05
CA PRO A 31 -5.84 -10.94 3.09
C PRO A 31 -4.61 -11.66 2.49
N GLU A 32 -4.06 -11.10 1.44
CA GLU A 32 -2.91 -11.62 0.72
C GLU A 32 -1.97 -10.48 0.32
N THR A 33 -0.65 -10.75 0.35
CA THR A 33 0.34 -9.76 -0.02
C THR A 33 0.25 -9.36 -1.50
N ALA A 34 0.45 -8.08 -1.79
CA ALA A 34 0.70 -7.55 -3.13
C ALA A 34 2.13 -7.00 -3.26
N ASN A 35 3.04 -7.41 -2.39
CA ASN A 35 4.43 -6.97 -2.43
C ASN A 35 5.22 -7.77 -3.49
N PRO A 36 5.71 -7.15 -4.59
CA PRO A 36 6.45 -7.84 -5.64
C PRO A 36 7.80 -8.42 -5.15
N SER A 37 8.37 -7.89 -4.07
CA SER A 37 9.57 -8.46 -3.46
C SER A 37 9.32 -9.82 -2.81
N SER A 38 8.06 -10.12 -2.46
CA SER A 38 7.66 -11.38 -1.84
C SER A 38 7.17 -12.42 -2.84
N ILE A 39 6.37 -12.01 -3.84
CA ILE A 39 5.68 -12.93 -4.77
C ILE A 39 6.06 -12.73 -6.24
N GLY A 40 6.93 -11.76 -6.53
CA GLY A 40 7.36 -11.42 -7.89
C GLY A 40 6.36 -10.52 -8.63
N PHE A 41 6.87 -9.76 -9.62
CA PHE A 41 6.07 -8.77 -10.37
C PHE A 41 4.91 -9.38 -11.14
N VAL A 42 5.10 -10.55 -11.75
CA VAL A 42 4.06 -11.22 -12.55
C VAL A 42 2.84 -11.61 -11.71
N GLU A 43 3.09 -12.19 -10.52
CA GLU A 43 2.01 -12.60 -9.64
C GLU A 43 1.33 -11.39 -9.00
N THR A 44 2.11 -10.37 -8.61
CA THR A 44 1.58 -9.10 -8.11
C THR A 44 0.66 -8.42 -9.13
N GLU A 45 1.07 -8.36 -10.40
CA GLU A 45 0.24 -7.78 -11.46
C GLU A 45 -1.08 -8.52 -11.65
N LYS A 46 -1.05 -9.86 -11.70
CA LYS A 46 -2.27 -10.67 -11.81
C LYS A 46 -3.23 -10.40 -10.65
N ARG A 47 -2.69 -10.40 -9.43
CA ARG A 47 -3.48 -10.15 -8.22
C ARG A 47 -4.08 -8.75 -8.20
N LEU A 48 -3.28 -7.74 -8.55
CA LEU A 48 -3.72 -6.35 -8.63
C LEU A 48 -4.83 -6.18 -9.67
N ARG A 49 -4.64 -6.70 -10.89
CA ARG A 49 -5.65 -6.64 -11.95
C ARG A 49 -6.93 -7.34 -11.57
N PHE A 50 -6.84 -8.53 -10.98
CA PHE A 50 -8.01 -9.28 -10.53
C PHE A 50 -8.79 -8.48 -9.49
N SER A 51 -8.12 -7.94 -8.47
CA SER A 51 -8.75 -7.12 -7.42
C SER A 51 -9.41 -5.86 -7.98
N LEU A 52 -8.75 -5.18 -8.92
CA LEU A 52 -9.31 -3.99 -9.56
C LEU A 52 -10.58 -4.31 -10.33
N LEU A 53 -10.56 -5.35 -11.16
CA LEU A 53 -11.73 -5.75 -11.95
C LEU A 53 -12.87 -6.23 -11.06
N GLN A 54 -12.56 -7.01 -10.02
CA GLN A 54 -13.56 -7.45 -9.05
C GLN A 54 -14.18 -6.27 -8.30
N THR A 55 -13.36 -5.31 -7.83
CA THR A 55 -13.85 -4.10 -7.16
C THR A 55 -14.81 -3.29 -8.03
N LEU A 56 -14.49 -3.14 -9.32
CA LEU A 56 -15.34 -2.43 -10.28
C LEU A 56 -16.65 -3.18 -10.52
N ASP A 57 -16.60 -4.50 -10.70
CA ASP A 57 -17.78 -5.36 -10.94
C ASP A 57 -18.73 -5.34 -9.72
N GLU A 58 -18.18 -5.56 -8.52
CA GLU A 58 -18.95 -5.54 -7.26
C GLU A 58 -19.62 -4.18 -7.00
N ALA A 59 -18.99 -3.09 -7.40
CA ALA A 59 -19.53 -1.74 -7.27
C ALA A 59 -20.46 -1.33 -8.44
N GLY A 60 -20.51 -2.11 -9.51
CA GLY A 60 -21.25 -1.76 -10.73
C GLY A 60 -20.72 -0.52 -11.45
N VAL A 61 -19.39 -0.30 -11.39
CA VAL A 61 -18.69 0.87 -11.94
C VAL A 61 -17.89 0.48 -13.18
N ASP A 62 -18.05 1.24 -14.27
CA ASP A 62 -17.17 1.09 -15.44
C ASP A 62 -15.84 1.83 -15.23
N SER A 63 -14.75 1.22 -15.69
CA SER A 63 -13.40 1.80 -15.55
C SER A 63 -13.29 3.20 -16.19
N SER A 64 -14.07 3.48 -17.22
CA SER A 64 -14.14 4.80 -17.87
C SER A 64 -14.75 5.91 -17.01
N GLU A 65 -15.44 5.58 -15.92
CA GLU A 65 -15.99 6.53 -14.95
C GLU A 65 -14.93 7.01 -13.94
N VAL A 66 -13.86 6.24 -13.79
CA VAL A 66 -12.75 6.55 -12.88
C VAL A 66 -11.87 7.65 -13.48
N ARG A 67 -11.67 8.73 -12.73
CA ARG A 67 -10.88 9.90 -13.17
C ARG A 67 -9.55 10.05 -12.43
N ARG A 68 -9.41 9.42 -11.27
CA ARG A 68 -8.19 9.46 -10.48
C ARG A 68 -7.91 8.09 -9.88
N VAL A 69 -6.64 7.69 -9.89
CA VAL A 69 -6.16 6.49 -9.19
C VAL A 69 -4.95 6.88 -8.37
N GLY A 70 -5.02 6.63 -7.07
CA GLY A 70 -3.89 6.73 -6.15
C GLY A 70 -3.51 5.34 -5.67
N ALA A 71 -2.25 4.94 -5.85
CA ALA A 71 -1.79 3.63 -5.41
C ALA A 71 -0.49 3.76 -4.60
N GLY A 72 -0.46 3.09 -3.45
CA GLY A 72 0.75 2.82 -2.71
C GLY A 72 0.95 1.34 -2.51
N MET A 73 2.17 0.88 -2.74
CA MET A 73 2.50 -0.53 -2.60
C MET A 73 3.87 -0.72 -1.95
N ALA A 74 3.97 -1.73 -1.10
CA ALA A 74 5.25 -2.18 -0.55
C ALA A 74 6.11 -2.81 -1.64
N GLY A 75 7.42 -2.57 -1.60
CA GLY A 75 8.40 -3.21 -2.49
C GLY A 75 8.42 -2.67 -3.92
N VAL A 76 7.86 -1.48 -4.18
CA VAL A 76 7.85 -0.83 -5.51
C VAL A 76 8.72 0.40 -5.61
N GLU A 77 9.52 0.72 -4.58
CA GLU A 77 10.28 1.97 -4.47
C GLU A 77 11.13 2.26 -5.71
N GLN A 78 11.70 1.23 -6.30
CA GLN A 78 12.55 1.32 -7.52
C GLN A 78 11.79 1.01 -8.80
N ASN A 79 10.48 0.70 -8.74
CA ASN A 79 9.68 0.20 -9.85
C ASN A 79 8.31 0.89 -9.94
N LEU A 80 8.22 2.16 -9.60
CA LEU A 80 6.98 2.94 -9.65
C LEU A 80 6.42 3.05 -11.07
N ASP A 81 7.28 3.08 -12.09
CA ASP A 81 6.86 3.13 -13.49
C ASP A 81 6.13 1.85 -13.89
N TRP A 82 6.60 0.67 -13.45
CA TRP A 82 5.88 -0.59 -13.66
C TRP A 82 4.46 -0.54 -13.06
N LEU A 83 4.31 -0.10 -11.82
CA LEU A 83 3.01 0.03 -11.19
C LEU A 83 2.10 1.00 -11.94
N ARG A 84 2.66 2.13 -12.38
CA ARG A 84 1.95 3.12 -13.20
C ARG A 84 1.44 2.52 -14.50
N ASP A 85 2.28 1.76 -15.23
CA ASP A 85 1.94 1.15 -16.51
C ASP A 85 0.81 0.13 -16.36
N VAL A 86 0.85 -0.69 -15.30
CA VAL A 86 -0.24 -1.61 -14.96
C VAL A 86 -1.55 -0.86 -14.77
N LEU A 87 -1.55 0.24 -14.01
CA LEU A 87 -2.76 1.03 -13.71
C LEU A 87 -3.26 1.80 -14.94
N VAL A 88 -2.38 2.37 -15.75
CA VAL A 88 -2.75 3.04 -17.01
C VAL A 88 -3.46 2.08 -17.97
N SER A 89 -3.02 0.82 -18.02
CA SER A 89 -3.67 -0.18 -18.88
C SER A 89 -5.09 -0.54 -18.47
N VAL A 90 -5.45 -0.38 -17.18
CA VAL A 90 -6.81 -0.59 -16.66
C VAL A 90 -7.63 0.71 -16.72
N PHE A 91 -7.00 1.84 -16.47
CA PHE A 91 -7.63 3.17 -16.36
C PHE A 91 -6.99 4.19 -17.30
N PRO A 92 -7.10 4.02 -18.63
CA PRO A 92 -6.37 4.85 -19.61
C PRO A 92 -6.78 6.33 -19.60
N GLN A 93 -7.92 6.68 -19.01
CA GLN A 93 -8.42 8.05 -18.94
C GLN A 93 -8.20 8.70 -17.56
N ALA A 94 -7.71 7.94 -16.57
CA ALA A 94 -7.52 8.43 -15.21
C ALA A 94 -6.16 9.11 -15.04
N LYS A 95 -6.12 10.10 -14.14
CA LYS A 95 -4.84 10.60 -13.62
C LYS A 95 -4.30 9.61 -12.60
N ILE A 96 -3.15 8.98 -12.91
CA ILE A 96 -2.52 7.97 -12.05
C ILE A 96 -1.44 8.62 -11.18
N THR A 97 -1.49 8.34 -9.88
CA THR A 97 -0.44 8.70 -8.91
C THR A 97 -0.01 7.42 -8.21
N VAL A 98 1.28 7.14 -8.20
CA VAL A 98 1.87 5.96 -7.54
C VAL A 98 2.93 6.40 -6.55
N ALA A 99 3.04 5.68 -5.43
CA ALA A 99 4.00 5.93 -4.38
C ALA A 99 4.33 4.62 -3.63
N PRO A 100 5.38 4.56 -2.81
CA PRO A 100 5.53 3.52 -1.81
C PRO A 100 4.38 3.54 -0.78
N ASP A 101 4.11 2.40 -0.14
CA ASP A 101 3.03 2.25 0.84
C ASP A 101 3.17 3.21 2.04
N TYR A 102 4.38 3.39 2.56
CA TYR A 102 4.63 4.31 3.67
C TYR A 102 4.32 5.77 3.32
N GLU A 103 4.49 6.20 2.06
CA GLU A 103 4.18 7.56 1.65
C GLU A 103 2.67 7.81 1.63
N ILE A 104 1.88 6.87 1.09
CA ILE A 104 0.41 7.00 1.13
C ILE A 104 -0.13 6.92 2.54
N ALA A 105 0.47 6.07 3.40
CA ALA A 105 0.10 5.98 4.81
C ALA A 105 0.40 7.30 5.55
N LEU A 106 1.55 7.95 5.27
CA LEU A 106 1.89 9.26 5.82
C LEU A 106 0.88 10.33 5.38
N ILE A 107 0.53 10.35 4.08
CA ILE A 107 -0.45 11.31 3.54
C ILE A 107 -1.83 11.05 4.17
N GLY A 108 -2.24 9.79 4.30
CA GLY A 108 -3.50 9.41 4.93
C GLY A 108 -3.57 9.83 6.40
N ALA A 109 -2.49 9.67 7.16
CA ALA A 109 -2.42 10.05 8.57
C ALA A 109 -2.45 11.57 8.80
N HIS A 110 -1.84 12.35 7.91
CA HIS A 110 -1.65 13.78 8.10
C HIS A 110 -2.51 14.68 7.20
N GLY A 111 -3.18 14.13 6.17
CA GLY A 111 -3.89 14.88 5.14
C GLY A 111 -2.96 15.75 4.27
N LYS A 112 -1.65 15.54 4.35
CA LYS A 112 -0.62 16.33 3.66
C LYS A 112 0.66 15.48 3.47
N ARG A 113 1.50 15.88 2.51
CA ARG A 113 2.71 15.14 2.12
C ARG A 113 3.94 15.50 2.98
N TYR A 114 3.76 15.84 4.23
CA TYR A 114 4.85 16.04 5.19
C TYR A 114 4.39 15.67 6.59
N GLY A 115 5.31 15.17 7.42
CA GLY A 115 5.04 14.67 8.76
C GLY A 115 5.96 13.51 9.10
N ILE A 116 5.69 12.88 10.23
CA ILE A 116 6.39 11.67 10.68
C ILE A 116 5.36 10.56 10.81
N LEU A 117 5.66 9.39 10.29
CA LEU A 117 4.86 8.17 10.41
C LEU A 117 5.72 7.08 11.05
N VAL A 118 5.17 6.42 12.04
CA VAL A 118 5.73 5.19 12.61
C VAL A 118 4.74 4.06 12.35
N LEU A 119 5.19 3.03 11.67
CA LEU A 119 4.41 1.85 11.34
C LEU A 119 4.88 0.68 12.21
N SER A 120 3.94 -0.04 12.79
CA SER A 120 4.17 -1.30 13.50
C SER A 120 3.00 -2.23 13.18
N GLY A 121 3.29 -3.21 12.33
CA GLY A 121 2.36 -4.26 11.88
C GLY A 121 3.10 -5.60 11.80
N THR A 122 3.09 -6.25 10.66
CA THR A 122 3.89 -7.46 10.40
C THR A 122 5.38 -7.17 10.56
N GLY A 123 5.88 -6.05 10.01
CA GLY A 123 7.19 -5.45 10.24
C GLY A 123 7.05 -4.10 10.95
N SER A 124 8.17 -3.37 11.14
CA SER A 124 8.15 -2.01 11.66
C SER A 124 9.10 -1.08 10.91
N ALA A 125 8.66 0.17 10.72
CA ALA A 125 9.48 1.22 10.10
C ALA A 125 9.01 2.60 10.55
N ALA A 126 9.89 3.58 10.49
CA ALA A 126 9.53 4.98 10.63
C ALA A 126 9.98 5.75 9.39
N CYS A 127 9.17 6.66 8.92
CA CYS A 127 9.54 7.59 7.86
C CYS A 127 9.10 9.01 8.20
N GLY A 128 9.82 9.98 7.66
CA GLY A 128 9.49 11.38 7.78
C GLY A 128 9.70 12.08 6.46
N ILE A 129 8.76 12.93 6.06
CA ILE A 129 8.89 13.84 4.92
C ILE A 129 8.80 15.24 5.46
N ASN A 130 9.80 16.09 5.19
CA ASN A 130 9.76 17.49 5.59
C ASN A 130 8.98 18.35 4.58
N ALA A 131 8.80 19.64 4.88
CA ALA A 131 8.05 20.55 4.03
C ALA A 131 8.70 20.79 2.65
N SER A 132 10.00 20.55 2.51
CA SER A 132 10.72 20.59 1.21
C SER A 132 10.64 19.29 0.41
N GLY A 133 9.99 18.26 0.98
CA GLY A 133 9.81 16.97 0.31
C GLY A 133 10.98 16.00 0.49
N GLU A 134 11.93 16.30 1.39
CA GLU A 134 13.04 15.40 1.70
C GLU A 134 12.55 14.27 2.59
N LEU A 135 12.83 13.04 2.17
CA LEU A 135 12.47 11.81 2.87
C LEU A 135 13.61 11.36 3.77
N ALA A 136 13.27 11.03 5.01
CA ALA A 136 14.13 10.26 5.92
C ALA A 136 13.41 8.96 6.29
N HIS A 137 14.15 7.88 6.40
CA HIS A 137 13.62 6.55 6.71
C HIS A 137 14.49 5.88 7.78
N SER A 138 13.85 5.16 8.70
CA SER A 138 14.52 4.40 9.77
C SER A 138 13.79 3.10 10.03
N GLY A 139 14.52 2.00 10.22
CA GLY A 139 13.96 0.66 10.36
C GLY A 139 13.53 0.08 9.02
N GLY A 140 12.64 -0.93 9.04
CA GLY A 140 12.16 -1.60 7.82
C GLY A 140 13.21 -2.49 7.14
N TRP A 141 14.21 -2.97 7.90
CA TRP A 141 15.25 -3.86 7.39
C TRP A 141 14.84 -5.33 7.36
N GLY A 142 13.58 -5.61 7.67
CA GLY A 142 13.04 -6.95 7.77
C GLY A 142 13.36 -7.65 9.09
N TYR A 143 12.66 -8.71 9.35
CA TYR A 143 12.65 -9.43 10.64
C TYR A 143 14.01 -10.03 11.09
N LEU A 144 14.97 -10.15 10.18
CA LEU A 144 16.31 -10.64 10.52
C LEU A 144 17.25 -9.56 11.05
N LEU A 145 17.11 -8.32 10.57
CA LEU A 145 18.04 -7.23 10.83
C LEU A 145 17.39 -6.04 11.55
N GLY A 146 16.07 -6.07 11.73
CA GLY A 146 15.30 -4.96 12.29
C GLY A 146 13.89 -5.40 12.67
N ASP A 147 12.92 -4.54 12.38
CA ASP A 147 11.50 -4.71 12.69
C ASP A 147 11.20 -4.80 14.20
N GLU A 148 12.01 -4.13 15.03
CA GLU A 148 11.80 -4.06 16.48
C GLU A 148 10.43 -3.46 16.79
N GLY A 149 9.70 -4.13 17.69
CA GLY A 149 8.33 -3.75 18.05
C GLY A 149 7.25 -4.18 17.05
N SER A 150 7.60 -4.88 15.97
CA SER A 150 6.63 -5.50 15.06
C SER A 150 5.94 -6.71 15.68
N GLY A 151 4.86 -7.17 15.05
CA GLY A 151 4.17 -8.41 15.44
C GLY A 151 5.09 -9.63 15.39
N TYR A 152 5.96 -9.72 14.37
CA TYR A 152 6.96 -10.79 14.28
C TYR A 152 7.96 -10.72 15.47
N TRP A 153 8.51 -9.54 15.72
CA TRP A 153 9.48 -9.33 16.80
C TRP A 153 8.87 -9.66 18.18
N LEU A 154 7.64 -9.20 18.46
CA LEU A 154 6.91 -9.51 19.70
C LEU A 154 6.67 -11.02 19.85
N GLY A 155 6.29 -11.71 18.78
CA GLY A 155 6.13 -13.16 18.79
C GLY A 155 7.44 -13.88 19.11
N LEU A 156 8.53 -13.46 18.48
CA LEU A 156 9.87 -14.04 18.73
C LEU A 156 10.35 -13.80 20.17
N GLU A 157 10.19 -12.59 20.70
CA GLU A 157 10.57 -12.26 22.07
C GLU A 157 9.71 -13.04 23.10
N THR A 158 8.44 -13.26 22.79
CA THR A 158 7.56 -14.11 23.61
C THR A 158 8.10 -15.56 23.66
N LEU A 159 8.44 -16.14 22.52
CA LEU A 159 9.04 -17.49 22.47
C LEU A 159 10.37 -17.57 23.23
N LYS A 160 11.22 -16.54 23.10
CA LYS A 160 12.49 -16.44 23.86
C LYS A 160 12.24 -16.36 25.38
N ALA A 161 11.22 -15.62 25.81
CA ALA A 161 10.86 -15.52 27.22
C ALA A 161 10.40 -16.87 27.78
N VAL A 162 9.53 -17.58 27.06
CA VAL A 162 9.07 -18.92 27.45
C VAL A 162 10.24 -19.91 27.50
N ALA A 163 11.16 -19.86 26.54
CA ALA A 163 12.30 -20.79 26.50
C ALA A 163 13.34 -20.55 27.64
N ARG A 164 13.29 -19.39 28.31
CA ARG A 164 14.17 -19.05 29.44
C ARG A 164 13.53 -19.27 30.81
N ALA A 165 12.23 -19.53 30.84
CA ALA A 165 11.48 -19.82 32.09
C ALA A 165 11.63 -21.27 32.52
#